data_fff3dec31c8d76b2293525810b8a5c4b
#
_entry.id   fff3dec31c8d76b2293525810b8a5c4b
#
_cell.length_a   1.000
_cell.length_b   1.000
_cell.length_c   1.000
_cell.angle_alpha   90.00
_cell.angle_beta   90.00
_cell.angle_gamma   90.00
#
_symmetry.space_group_name_H-M   'P 1'
#
loop_
_entity.id
_entity.type
_entity.pdbx_description
1 polymer ?
#
loop_
_entity_poly.entity_id
_entity_poly.type
_entity_poly.pdbx_seq_one_letter_code
_entity_poly.pdbx_strand_id
1 'polypeptide(L)'
;MLDLDKRSIMYLPGVGPKKAEILQKEAGISSYEDMLFYFPYKYIDRSRFYKVAEVTGDMPYIQMKGRILFFDTVGEGRTRRLIGKFTDGTGTIDLVWFKGINYVLDKIKTGVDYIVFGKPTEFGHIYNIPHPDIDPLDQADKVANGLTPFYNTSEKMKKSFLNSRAIQNLQYTLLSGLNWTLPETLPPDVLNRIRMMSFPEAIRNVHFPESVDKLRKAQLRLKFDELFFIQLNILRTSNLRKLKLRGIVFPSVGDYFNTFYKEYLPFELTNAQKRVVREIRADMGSGRQMNRLLQGDVGSGKTLVALLSMLLAVDNHCQACMMAPTEILATQHYATVMGFLKDMDIKVALLTGSTKKKERNKILPAIASGEIQLVIGTHALIEETVVFSYLGLAIIDEQHRFGVEQRSRLWTKNAVVPHVLVMTATPIPRTLAMTLYGDLDVSVIDELPPGRKPIQTVHRYDNKKAQLYDFLRKEI
;
A
#
# COMPACT_ATOMS: atom_id res chain seq x y z
N MET A 1 16.92 12.85 12.61
CA MET A 1 17.28 12.89 11.18
C MET A 1 18.76 12.65 11.09
N LEU A 2 19.16 11.67 10.28
CA LEU A 2 20.56 11.37 10.03
C LEU A 2 21.18 12.56 9.29
N ASP A 3 22.37 12.99 9.70
CA ASP A 3 23.12 14.08 9.03
C ASP A 3 23.60 13.69 7.61
N LEU A 4 23.20 12.51 7.15
CA LEU A 4 23.42 11.93 5.83
C LEU A 4 22.58 12.56 4.72
N ASP A 5 21.40 13.06 5.06
CA ASP A 5 20.45 13.70 4.15
C ASP A 5 21.05 14.92 3.43
N LYS A 6 22.03 15.58 4.09
CA LYS A 6 22.69 16.77 3.57
C LYS A 6 23.93 16.50 2.71
N ARG A 7 24.43 15.26 2.67
CA ARG A 7 25.63 14.91 1.90
C ARG A 7 25.27 14.47 0.51
N SER A 8 25.60 15.29 -0.48
CA SER A 8 25.37 14.94 -1.89
C SER A 8 26.16 13.68 -2.27
N ILE A 9 25.49 12.80 -3.02
CA ILE A 9 26.09 11.57 -3.57
C ILE A 9 27.33 11.83 -4.44
N MET A 10 27.48 13.03 -4.96
CA MET A 10 28.61 13.46 -5.76
C MET A 10 29.96 13.29 -5.04
N TYR A 11 29.97 13.40 -3.72
CA TYR A 11 31.17 13.28 -2.87
C TYR A 11 31.50 11.84 -2.48
N LEU A 12 30.66 10.87 -2.84
CA LEU A 12 30.98 9.47 -2.61
C LEU A 12 32.12 9.04 -3.53
N PRO A 13 33.23 8.45 -2.98
CA PRO A 13 34.31 7.95 -3.83
C PRO A 13 33.82 7.03 -4.95
N GLY A 14 34.20 7.35 -6.18
CA GLY A 14 33.77 6.61 -7.39
C GLY A 14 32.52 7.17 -8.11
N VAL A 15 31.87 8.21 -7.58
CA VAL A 15 30.69 8.82 -8.21
C VAL A 15 31.08 10.04 -9.08
N GLY A 16 31.46 11.15 -8.49
CA GLY A 16 31.72 12.41 -9.22
C GLY A 16 30.48 13.04 -9.88
N PRO A 17 30.60 14.26 -10.44
CA PRO A 17 29.44 15.05 -10.91
C PRO A 17 28.59 14.37 -11.99
N LYS A 18 29.24 13.79 -13.01
CA LYS A 18 28.52 13.15 -14.14
C LYS A 18 27.71 11.94 -13.72
N LYS A 19 28.27 11.08 -12.86
CA LYS A 19 27.55 9.91 -12.35
C LYS A 19 26.46 10.29 -11.35
N ALA A 20 26.68 11.34 -10.54
CA ALA A 20 25.68 11.86 -9.61
C ALA A 20 24.44 12.36 -10.36
N GLU A 21 24.60 13.08 -11.47
CA GLU A 21 23.49 13.51 -12.31
C GLU A 21 22.67 12.33 -12.87
N ILE A 22 23.35 11.27 -13.29
CA ILE A 22 22.69 10.06 -13.82
C ILE A 22 21.96 9.30 -12.69
N LEU A 23 22.59 9.13 -11.52
CA LEU A 23 21.98 8.51 -10.36
C LEU A 23 20.71 9.25 -9.92
N GLN A 24 20.74 10.58 -9.92
CA GLN A 24 19.59 11.40 -9.57
C GLN A 24 18.45 11.25 -10.61
N LYS A 25 18.76 11.35 -11.92
CA LYS A 25 17.73 11.30 -12.98
C LYS A 25 17.14 9.91 -13.18
N GLU A 26 17.95 8.87 -13.08
CA GLU A 26 17.55 7.50 -13.44
C GLU A 26 17.14 6.64 -12.23
N ALA A 27 17.63 6.95 -11.03
CA ALA A 27 17.39 6.17 -9.82
C ALA A 27 16.86 7.01 -8.64
N GLY A 28 16.74 8.34 -8.79
CA GLY A 28 16.30 9.23 -7.72
C GLY A 28 17.31 9.40 -6.58
N ILE A 29 18.59 9.03 -6.79
CA ILE A 29 19.63 9.04 -5.77
C ILE A 29 20.40 10.36 -5.85
N SER A 30 20.20 11.25 -4.87
CA SER A 30 20.85 12.56 -4.76
C SER A 30 21.77 12.69 -3.55
N SER A 31 21.51 11.90 -2.51
CA SER A 31 22.20 11.94 -1.22
C SER A 31 22.79 10.59 -0.81
N TYR A 32 23.58 10.58 0.26
CA TYR A 32 24.07 9.36 0.87
C TYR A 32 22.92 8.54 1.47
N GLU A 33 21.91 9.21 1.99
CA GLU A 33 20.70 8.57 2.52
C GLU A 33 19.93 7.85 1.42
N ASP A 34 19.67 8.52 0.28
CA ASP A 34 19.00 7.87 -0.87
C ASP A 34 19.75 6.62 -1.32
N MET A 35 21.09 6.68 -1.29
CA MET A 35 21.90 5.53 -1.65
C MET A 35 21.73 4.37 -0.67
N LEU A 36 21.70 4.62 0.65
CA LEU A 36 21.48 3.60 1.67
C LEU A 36 20.10 2.94 1.56
N PHE A 37 19.09 3.69 1.16
CA PHE A 37 17.73 3.17 0.97
C PHE A 37 17.47 2.64 -0.45
N TYR A 38 18.47 2.66 -1.31
CA TYR A 38 18.39 2.02 -2.63
C TYR A 38 18.63 0.53 -2.53
N PHE A 39 17.58 -0.23 -2.19
CA PHE A 39 17.65 -1.64 -1.88
C PHE A 39 17.79 -2.56 -3.09
N PRO A 40 18.44 -3.73 -2.94
CA PRO A 40 18.46 -4.75 -3.97
C PRO A 40 17.06 -5.29 -4.25
N TYR A 41 16.74 -5.57 -5.51
CA TYR A 41 15.46 -6.19 -5.88
C TYR A 41 15.50 -7.72 -5.85
N LYS A 42 16.69 -8.32 -5.90
CA LYS A 42 16.91 -9.76 -5.78
C LYS A 42 18.30 -10.07 -5.24
N TYR A 43 18.46 -11.29 -4.78
CA TYR A 43 19.75 -11.85 -4.34
C TYR A 43 20.02 -13.14 -5.09
N ILE A 44 21.27 -13.37 -5.42
CA ILE A 44 21.73 -14.60 -6.06
C ILE A 44 22.69 -15.29 -5.11
N ASP A 45 22.40 -16.54 -4.82
CA ASP A 45 23.28 -17.37 -4.00
C ASP A 45 24.51 -17.80 -4.79
N ARG A 46 25.68 -17.35 -4.34
CA ARG A 46 26.99 -17.70 -4.90
C ARG A 46 27.76 -18.65 -3.99
N SER A 47 27.12 -19.30 -3.05
CA SER A 47 27.80 -20.25 -2.14
C SER A 47 28.16 -21.58 -2.81
N ARG A 48 27.43 -21.94 -3.89
CA ARG A 48 27.65 -23.21 -4.61
C ARG A 48 28.45 -23.01 -5.89
N PHE A 49 29.53 -23.78 -6.03
CA PHE A 49 30.23 -23.94 -7.30
C PHE A 49 29.66 -25.14 -8.04
N TYR A 50 29.25 -24.91 -9.29
CA TYR A 50 28.78 -25.94 -10.20
C TYR A 50 29.95 -26.44 -11.05
N LYS A 51 29.94 -27.74 -11.40
CA LYS A 51 30.86 -28.29 -12.40
C LYS A 51 30.32 -28.06 -13.80
N VAL A 52 31.23 -27.92 -14.78
CA VAL A 52 30.84 -27.74 -16.18
C VAL A 52 29.97 -28.90 -16.67
N ALA A 53 30.25 -30.14 -16.22
CA ALA A 53 29.43 -31.31 -16.55
C ALA A 53 28.01 -31.29 -15.98
N GLU A 54 27.72 -30.44 -14.97
CA GLU A 54 26.37 -30.29 -14.38
C GLU A 54 25.52 -29.24 -15.11
N VAL A 55 26.09 -28.47 -16.06
CA VAL A 55 25.42 -27.33 -16.68
C VAL A 55 24.31 -27.78 -17.64
N THR A 56 23.12 -27.21 -17.47
CA THR A 56 21.97 -27.37 -18.38
C THR A 56 21.43 -26.00 -18.80
N GLY A 57 20.70 -25.94 -19.92
CA GLY A 57 20.19 -24.68 -20.49
C GLY A 57 19.18 -23.93 -19.60
N ASP A 58 18.47 -24.62 -18.70
CA ASP A 58 17.44 -24.04 -17.84
C ASP A 58 17.95 -23.58 -16.48
N MET A 59 19.25 -23.69 -16.22
CA MET A 59 19.82 -23.28 -14.94
C MET A 59 19.69 -21.77 -14.69
N PRO A 60 19.50 -21.37 -13.43
CA PRO A 60 19.61 -19.96 -13.05
C PRO A 60 21.06 -19.47 -13.20
N TYR A 61 21.38 -18.31 -12.67
CA TYR A 61 22.78 -17.87 -12.58
C TYR A 61 23.59 -18.89 -11.79
N ILE A 62 24.72 -19.33 -12.33
CA ILE A 62 25.63 -20.29 -11.73
C ILE A 62 27.03 -19.72 -11.56
N GLN A 63 27.79 -20.31 -10.65
CA GLN A 63 29.19 -20.01 -10.43
C GLN A 63 30.03 -21.25 -10.64
N MET A 64 31.14 -21.11 -11.38
CA MET A 64 32.07 -22.17 -11.69
C MET A 64 33.51 -21.73 -11.42
N LYS A 65 34.36 -22.64 -11.08
CA LYS A 65 35.79 -22.42 -10.87
C LYS A 65 36.59 -23.23 -11.90
N GLY A 66 37.47 -22.57 -12.61
CA GLY A 66 38.30 -23.24 -13.63
C GLY A 66 39.14 -22.22 -14.39
N ARG A 67 39.62 -22.59 -15.56
CA ARG A 67 40.52 -21.78 -16.40
C ARG A 67 40.04 -21.64 -17.83
N ILE A 68 40.45 -20.57 -18.49
CA ILE A 68 40.25 -20.38 -19.91
C ILE A 68 41.42 -21.01 -20.67
N LEU A 69 41.12 -21.96 -21.55
CA LEU A 69 42.11 -22.66 -22.35
C LEU A 69 42.67 -21.77 -23.49
N PHE A 70 41.78 -21.16 -24.26
CA PHE A 70 42.13 -20.28 -25.34
C PHE A 70 40.94 -19.32 -25.65
N PHE A 71 41.25 -18.26 -26.40
CA PHE A 71 40.27 -17.37 -26.95
C PHE A 71 40.20 -17.52 -28.46
N ASP A 72 39.00 -17.49 -28.99
CA ASP A 72 38.74 -17.42 -30.46
C ASP A 72 37.85 -16.24 -30.79
N THR A 73 38.07 -15.63 -31.96
CA THR A 73 37.27 -14.51 -32.43
C THR A 73 36.49 -14.92 -33.66
N VAL A 74 35.17 -14.96 -33.56
CA VAL A 74 34.26 -15.42 -34.61
C VAL A 74 33.44 -14.26 -35.16
N GLY A 75 33.29 -14.19 -36.50
CA GLY A 75 32.51 -13.17 -37.19
C GLY A 75 33.28 -11.88 -37.46
N GLU A 76 32.73 -11.04 -38.35
CA GLU A 76 33.32 -9.75 -38.76
C GLU A 76 32.36 -8.59 -38.52
N GLY A 77 32.90 -7.39 -38.38
CA GLY A 77 32.11 -6.18 -38.21
C GLY A 77 31.16 -6.20 -37.00
N ARG A 78 29.87 -6.06 -37.24
CA ARG A 78 28.83 -6.02 -36.18
C ARG A 78 28.52 -7.40 -35.57
N THR A 79 28.90 -8.49 -36.22
CA THR A 79 28.68 -9.86 -35.74
C THR A 79 29.90 -10.42 -35.01
N ARG A 80 30.99 -9.66 -34.91
CA ARG A 80 32.22 -10.05 -34.21
C ARG A 80 31.96 -10.34 -32.75
N ARG A 81 32.36 -11.54 -32.29
CA ARG A 81 32.25 -11.99 -30.89
C ARG A 81 33.53 -12.69 -30.47
N LEU A 82 33.87 -12.53 -29.21
CA LEU A 82 34.96 -13.28 -28.58
C LEU A 82 34.38 -14.50 -27.87
N ILE A 83 34.98 -15.64 -28.06
CA ILE A 83 34.62 -16.90 -27.37
C ILE A 83 35.84 -17.35 -26.58
N GLY A 84 35.69 -17.50 -25.25
CA GLY A 84 36.68 -18.10 -24.38
C GLY A 84 36.24 -19.51 -24.04
N LYS A 85 37.05 -20.52 -24.37
CA LYS A 85 36.80 -21.92 -24.02
C LYS A 85 37.22 -22.15 -22.56
N PHE A 86 36.25 -22.33 -21.70
CA PHE A 86 36.46 -22.51 -20.25
C PHE A 86 36.33 -23.98 -19.84
N THR A 87 37.17 -24.43 -18.89
CA THR A 87 37.13 -25.78 -18.34
C THR A 87 37.42 -25.78 -16.85
N ASP A 88 36.81 -26.71 -16.15
CA ASP A 88 37.11 -27.11 -14.76
C ASP A 88 37.72 -28.54 -14.66
N GLY A 89 38.00 -29.14 -15.82
CA GLY A 89 38.47 -30.51 -15.92
C GLY A 89 37.33 -31.56 -16.04
N THR A 90 36.07 -31.23 -15.83
CA THR A 90 34.92 -32.14 -16.00
C THR A 90 34.23 -31.98 -17.37
N GLY A 91 34.49 -30.86 -18.05
CA GLY A 91 33.93 -30.52 -19.36
C GLY A 91 34.44 -29.20 -19.86
N THR A 92 33.85 -28.71 -20.96
CA THR A 92 34.13 -27.40 -21.51
C THR A 92 32.85 -26.64 -21.79
N ILE A 93 32.84 -25.29 -21.57
CA ILE A 93 31.75 -24.39 -21.84
C ILE A 93 32.28 -23.12 -22.52
N ASP A 94 31.45 -22.48 -23.37
CA ASP A 94 31.82 -21.28 -24.08
C ASP A 94 31.44 -20.03 -23.28
N LEU A 95 32.39 -19.15 -23.05
CA LEU A 95 32.18 -17.81 -22.49
C LEU A 95 32.16 -16.81 -23.67
N VAL A 96 31.07 -16.09 -23.84
CA VAL A 96 30.84 -15.30 -25.08
C VAL A 96 30.73 -13.81 -24.78
N TRP A 97 31.51 -12.97 -25.48
CA TRP A 97 31.43 -11.52 -25.38
C TRP A 97 31.14 -10.89 -26.76
N PHE A 98 30.09 -10.10 -26.82
CA PHE A 98 29.70 -9.34 -28.04
C PHE A 98 30.24 -7.90 -28.01
N LYS A 99 30.70 -7.42 -26.83
CA LYS A 99 31.24 -6.08 -26.63
C LYS A 99 32.42 -6.10 -25.67
N GLY A 100 33.31 -5.11 -25.78
CA GLY A 100 34.44 -4.99 -24.85
C GLY A 100 35.55 -6.04 -25.10
N ILE A 101 35.66 -6.60 -26.30
CA ILE A 101 36.59 -7.68 -26.65
C ILE A 101 38.03 -7.35 -26.24
N ASN A 102 38.53 -6.19 -26.61
CA ASN A 102 39.89 -5.77 -26.29
C ASN A 102 40.13 -5.70 -24.77
N TYR A 103 39.19 -5.18 -24.03
CA TYR A 103 39.26 -5.12 -22.57
C TYR A 103 39.33 -6.53 -21.94
N VAL A 104 38.56 -7.49 -22.48
CA VAL A 104 38.59 -8.88 -22.00
C VAL A 104 39.94 -9.51 -22.26
N LEU A 105 40.49 -9.37 -23.48
CA LEU A 105 41.81 -9.91 -23.88
C LEU A 105 42.98 -9.31 -23.09
N ASP A 106 42.87 -8.03 -22.71
CA ASP A 106 43.88 -7.36 -21.89
C ASP A 106 43.87 -7.85 -20.43
N LYS A 107 42.71 -8.04 -19.88
CA LYS A 107 42.50 -8.33 -18.46
C LYS A 107 42.54 -9.81 -18.12
N ILE A 108 42.03 -10.68 -18.99
CA ILE A 108 41.85 -12.11 -18.72
C ILE A 108 42.91 -12.91 -19.46
N LYS A 109 43.68 -13.68 -18.75
CA LYS A 109 44.79 -14.48 -19.32
C LYS A 109 44.43 -15.97 -19.37
N THR A 110 44.90 -16.65 -20.37
CA THR A 110 44.76 -18.12 -20.51
C THR A 110 45.60 -18.86 -19.48
N GLY A 111 45.14 -20.01 -19.05
CA GLY A 111 45.86 -20.86 -18.10
C GLY A 111 45.77 -20.42 -16.61
N VAL A 112 45.19 -19.31 -16.32
CA VAL A 112 44.95 -18.80 -14.96
C VAL A 112 43.59 -19.27 -14.46
N ASP A 113 43.50 -19.63 -13.19
CA ASP A 113 42.23 -20.03 -12.56
C ASP A 113 41.37 -18.83 -12.21
N TYR A 114 40.13 -18.88 -12.65
CA TYR A 114 39.12 -17.84 -12.45
C TYR A 114 37.85 -18.40 -11.83
N ILE A 115 37.08 -17.51 -11.21
CA ILE A 115 35.69 -17.75 -10.87
C ILE A 115 34.86 -17.09 -11.97
N VAL A 116 34.05 -17.90 -12.63
CA VAL A 116 33.11 -17.45 -13.69
C VAL A 116 31.70 -17.48 -13.15
N PHE A 117 30.98 -16.37 -13.27
CA PHE A 117 29.59 -16.26 -12.85
C PHE A 117 28.73 -15.76 -14.00
N GLY A 118 27.63 -16.45 -14.29
CA GLY A 118 26.69 -16.05 -15.33
C GLY A 118 25.50 -16.99 -15.46
N LYS A 119 24.59 -16.64 -16.34
CA LYS A 119 23.44 -17.49 -16.68
C LYS A 119 23.79 -18.34 -17.90
N PRO A 120 23.75 -19.68 -17.80
CA PRO A 120 23.93 -20.55 -18.95
C PRO A 120 22.79 -20.34 -19.95
N THR A 121 23.13 -20.44 -21.23
CA THR A 121 22.18 -20.47 -22.35
C THR A 121 22.60 -21.57 -23.31
N GLU A 122 21.63 -22.17 -23.99
CA GLU A 122 21.88 -23.18 -25.01
C GLU A 122 21.75 -22.55 -26.40
N PHE A 123 22.74 -22.80 -27.26
CA PHE A 123 22.71 -22.40 -28.65
C PHE A 123 23.30 -23.53 -29.51
N GLY A 124 22.48 -24.16 -30.33
CA GLY A 124 22.92 -25.23 -31.24
C GLY A 124 23.52 -26.44 -30.50
N HIS A 125 22.92 -26.90 -29.42
CA HIS A 125 23.39 -27.98 -28.53
C HIS A 125 24.70 -27.68 -27.79
N ILE A 126 25.19 -26.44 -27.79
CA ILE A 126 26.35 -26.00 -27.03
C ILE A 126 25.91 -25.06 -25.93
N TYR A 127 26.32 -25.34 -24.70
CA TYR A 127 26.08 -24.44 -23.56
C TYR A 127 27.10 -23.32 -23.60
N ASN A 128 26.60 -22.09 -23.40
CA ASN A 128 27.44 -20.90 -23.34
C ASN A 128 26.97 -19.95 -22.23
N ILE A 129 27.86 -19.09 -21.77
CA ILE A 129 27.55 -18.02 -20.83
C ILE A 129 27.86 -16.67 -21.52
N PRO A 130 26.83 -15.89 -21.90
CA PRO A 130 27.03 -14.58 -22.50
C PRO A 130 27.42 -13.54 -21.44
N HIS A 131 28.46 -12.77 -21.73
CA HIS A 131 28.98 -11.71 -20.87
C HIS A 131 29.13 -12.10 -19.39
N PRO A 132 29.88 -13.20 -19.09
CA PRO A 132 30.07 -13.62 -17.71
C PRO A 132 30.85 -12.58 -16.90
N ASP A 133 30.56 -12.52 -15.58
CA ASP A 133 31.48 -11.91 -14.63
C ASP A 133 32.65 -12.87 -14.40
N ILE A 134 33.88 -12.35 -14.47
CA ILE A 134 35.09 -13.16 -14.25
C ILE A 134 35.94 -12.47 -13.20
N ASP A 135 36.24 -13.19 -12.14
CA ASP A 135 37.06 -12.75 -11.04
C ASP A 135 38.27 -13.70 -10.86
N PRO A 136 39.48 -13.17 -10.63
CA PRO A 136 40.63 -14.00 -10.29
C PRO A 136 40.39 -14.82 -9.02
N LEU A 137 40.91 -16.03 -8.96
CA LEU A 137 40.68 -16.95 -7.85
C LEU A 137 41.23 -16.44 -6.50
N ASP A 138 42.32 -15.66 -6.54
CA ASP A 138 42.92 -15.02 -5.36
C ASP A 138 42.00 -13.98 -4.69
N GLN A 139 40.94 -13.52 -5.38
CA GLN A 139 39.91 -12.63 -4.87
C GLN A 139 38.62 -13.38 -4.46
N ALA A 140 38.64 -14.70 -4.48
CA ALA A 140 37.51 -15.59 -4.18
C ALA A 140 36.82 -15.27 -2.85
N ASP A 141 37.61 -14.99 -1.80
CA ASP A 141 37.09 -14.73 -0.45
C ASP A 141 36.25 -13.45 -0.36
N LYS A 142 36.45 -12.51 -1.28
CA LYS A 142 35.66 -11.26 -1.36
C LYS A 142 34.38 -11.40 -2.19
N VAL A 143 34.31 -12.38 -3.08
CA VAL A 143 33.29 -12.50 -4.13
C VAL A 143 32.41 -13.75 -3.97
N ALA A 144 32.94 -14.81 -3.35
CA ALA A 144 32.40 -16.17 -3.47
C ALA A 144 31.52 -16.66 -2.31
N ASN A 145 31.45 -15.95 -1.18
CA ASN A 145 30.83 -16.51 0.02
C ASN A 145 29.50 -15.81 0.37
N GLY A 146 28.42 -16.14 -0.34
CA GLY A 146 27.10 -15.76 0.12
C GLY A 146 26.16 -15.17 -0.94
N LEU A 147 25.11 -14.54 -0.44
CA LEU A 147 24.07 -13.89 -1.24
C LEU A 147 24.59 -12.58 -1.83
N THR A 148 24.66 -12.52 -3.16
CA THR A 148 25.06 -11.30 -3.88
C THR A 148 23.83 -10.46 -4.21
N PRO A 149 23.76 -9.19 -3.79
CA PRO A 149 22.65 -8.30 -4.07
C PRO A 149 22.67 -7.83 -5.53
N PHE A 150 21.48 -7.74 -6.13
CA PHE A 150 21.27 -7.16 -7.46
C PHE A 150 20.40 -5.92 -7.37
N TYR A 151 20.90 -4.82 -7.95
CA TYR A 151 20.24 -3.52 -7.96
C TYR A 151 19.63 -3.21 -9.32
N ASN A 152 18.52 -2.51 -9.33
CA ASN A 152 17.91 -2.02 -10.56
C ASN A 152 18.84 -1.02 -11.25
N THR A 153 18.97 -1.13 -12.55
CA THR A 153 19.80 -0.22 -13.34
C THR A 153 19.18 0.00 -14.71
N SER A 154 19.04 1.26 -15.12
CA SER A 154 18.58 1.60 -16.46
C SER A 154 19.66 1.38 -17.52
N GLU A 155 19.26 1.35 -18.79
CA GLU A 155 20.22 1.26 -19.88
C GLU A 155 21.20 2.45 -19.94
N LYS A 156 20.77 3.65 -19.52
CA LYS A 156 21.66 4.82 -19.42
C LYS A 156 22.67 4.65 -18.30
N MET A 157 22.25 4.12 -17.15
CA MET A 157 23.16 3.79 -16.05
C MET A 157 24.23 2.79 -16.52
N LYS A 158 23.83 1.70 -17.17
CA LYS A 158 24.76 0.67 -17.69
C LYS A 158 25.76 1.25 -18.69
N LYS A 159 25.32 2.13 -19.61
CA LYS A 159 26.21 2.83 -20.56
C LYS A 159 27.22 3.74 -19.87
N SER A 160 26.91 4.21 -18.67
CA SER A 160 27.77 5.07 -17.86
C SER A 160 28.54 4.30 -16.77
N PHE A 161 28.69 2.98 -16.94
CA PHE A 161 29.38 2.08 -16.03
C PHE A 161 28.77 2.04 -14.61
N LEU A 162 27.47 2.34 -14.49
CA LEU A 162 26.68 2.22 -13.26
C LEU A 162 25.77 0.96 -13.33
N ASN A 163 26.38 -0.20 -13.58
CA ASN A 163 25.67 -1.48 -13.51
C ASN A 163 25.47 -1.92 -12.04
N SER A 164 24.75 -3.03 -11.84
CA SER A 164 24.46 -3.55 -10.50
C SER A 164 25.70 -3.75 -9.61
N ARG A 165 26.82 -4.24 -10.21
CA ARG A 165 28.09 -4.42 -9.51
C ARG A 165 28.71 -3.08 -9.09
N ALA A 166 28.63 -2.06 -9.95
CA ALA A 166 29.08 -0.72 -9.60
C ALA A 166 28.28 -0.11 -8.44
N ILE A 167 26.95 -0.30 -8.44
CA ILE A 167 26.09 0.11 -7.33
C ILE A 167 26.47 -0.64 -6.04
N GLN A 168 26.70 -1.96 -6.11
CA GLN A 168 27.17 -2.76 -4.97
C GLN A 168 28.48 -2.19 -4.40
N ASN A 169 29.46 -1.86 -5.25
CA ASN A 169 30.71 -1.27 -4.82
C ASN A 169 30.52 0.10 -4.16
N LEU A 170 29.62 0.93 -4.66
CA LEU A 170 29.27 2.22 -4.04
C LEU A 170 28.63 2.02 -2.67
N GLN A 171 27.72 1.04 -2.53
CA GLN A 171 27.16 0.67 -1.22
C GLN A 171 28.22 0.18 -0.24
N TYR A 172 29.16 -0.63 -0.70
CA TYR A 172 30.28 -1.08 0.12
C TYR A 172 31.16 0.08 0.57
N THR A 173 31.51 0.99 -0.34
CA THR A 173 32.27 2.19 -0.05
C THR A 173 31.55 3.07 0.98
N LEU A 174 30.24 3.24 0.80
CA LEU A 174 29.41 4.01 1.71
C LEU A 174 29.37 3.39 3.12
N LEU A 175 29.14 2.08 3.22
CA LEU A 175 29.00 1.38 4.51
C LEU A 175 30.33 1.14 5.23
N SER A 176 31.44 1.01 4.49
CA SER A 176 32.76 0.72 5.04
C SER A 176 33.62 1.96 5.26
N GLY A 177 33.44 3.00 4.45
CA GLY A 177 34.33 4.17 4.41
C GLY A 177 33.98 5.28 5.39
N LEU A 178 32.84 5.18 6.08
CA LEU A 178 32.36 6.22 6.96
C LEU A 178 32.47 5.76 8.42
N ASN A 179 33.28 6.48 9.21
CA ASN A 179 33.37 6.32 10.66
C ASN A 179 32.11 6.84 11.38
N TRP A 180 30.93 6.51 10.86
CA TRP A 180 29.67 6.90 11.45
C TRP A 180 28.82 5.69 11.78
N THR A 181 28.16 5.74 12.91
CA THR A 181 27.20 4.73 13.33
C THR A 181 25.81 5.20 12.92
N LEU A 182 25.09 4.36 12.20
CA LEU A 182 23.65 4.57 11.96
C LEU A 182 22.92 4.56 13.31
N PRO A 183 22.17 5.60 13.69
CA PRO A 183 21.41 5.57 14.92
C PRO A 183 20.29 4.53 14.82
N GLU A 184 19.95 3.97 15.98
CA GLU A 184 18.77 3.13 16.09
C GLU A 184 17.49 3.98 15.90
N THR A 185 16.53 3.48 15.16
CA THR A 185 15.28 4.18 14.83
C THR A 185 14.17 3.93 15.86
N LEU A 186 14.23 2.80 16.56
CA LEU A 186 13.24 2.42 17.55
C LEU A 186 13.75 2.63 18.97
N PRO A 187 12.88 3.01 19.93
CA PRO A 187 13.22 3.02 21.34
C PRO A 187 13.68 1.65 21.84
N PRO A 188 14.65 1.58 22.79
CA PRO A 188 15.21 0.31 23.26
C PRO A 188 14.18 -0.66 23.84
N ASP A 189 13.17 -0.14 24.55
CA ASP A 189 12.07 -0.93 25.13
C ASP A 189 11.20 -1.59 24.06
N VAL A 190 10.91 -0.87 22.96
CA VAL A 190 10.18 -1.41 21.79
C VAL A 190 11.03 -2.48 21.13
N LEU A 191 12.30 -2.19 20.84
CA LEU A 191 13.21 -3.14 20.19
C LEU A 191 13.35 -4.45 20.96
N ASN A 192 13.51 -4.37 22.28
CA ASN A 192 13.62 -5.52 23.16
C ASN A 192 12.32 -6.35 23.20
N ARG A 193 11.16 -5.67 23.24
CA ARG A 193 9.85 -6.32 23.26
C ARG A 193 9.56 -7.11 22.00
N ILE A 194 9.90 -6.58 20.82
CA ILE A 194 9.66 -7.22 19.53
C ILE A 194 10.79 -8.16 19.12
N ARG A 195 11.93 -8.14 19.81
CA ARG A 195 13.13 -8.99 19.55
C ARG A 195 13.60 -8.92 18.10
N MET A 196 13.61 -7.74 17.52
CA MET A 196 14.09 -7.53 16.16
C MET A 196 15.57 -7.16 16.12
N MET A 197 16.17 -7.38 14.95
CA MET A 197 17.51 -6.93 14.61
C MET A 197 17.62 -5.40 14.73
N SER A 198 18.76 -4.87 15.12
CA SER A 198 18.99 -3.43 15.15
C SER A 198 18.95 -2.81 13.74
N PHE A 199 18.58 -1.54 13.64
CA PHE A 199 18.53 -0.85 12.35
C PHE A 199 19.88 -0.83 11.61
N PRO A 200 21.02 -0.51 12.25
CA PRO A 200 22.33 -0.57 11.60
C PRO A 200 22.68 -1.96 11.07
N GLU A 201 22.37 -3.01 11.84
CA GLU A 201 22.61 -4.39 11.42
C GLU A 201 21.69 -4.79 10.26
N ALA A 202 20.42 -4.32 10.26
CA ALA A 202 19.47 -4.58 9.18
C ALA A 202 19.92 -3.91 7.87
N ILE A 203 20.37 -2.66 7.90
CA ILE A 203 20.90 -1.97 6.71
C ILE A 203 22.12 -2.70 6.15
N ARG A 204 23.04 -3.15 7.00
CA ARG A 204 24.20 -3.93 6.54
C ARG A 204 23.78 -5.24 5.89
N ASN A 205 22.90 -5.99 6.54
CA ASN A 205 22.50 -7.32 6.06
C ASN A 205 21.55 -7.28 4.85
N VAL A 206 20.83 -6.17 4.58
CA VAL A 206 20.07 -6.04 3.34
C VAL A 206 21.01 -5.78 2.14
N HIS A 207 22.12 -5.08 2.32
CA HIS A 207 23.08 -4.84 1.25
C HIS A 207 24.15 -5.93 1.14
N PHE A 208 24.62 -6.47 2.27
CA PHE A 208 25.66 -7.49 2.35
C PHE A 208 25.25 -8.58 3.35
N PRO A 209 24.36 -9.50 2.92
CA PRO A 209 23.84 -10.53 3.81
C PRO A 209 24.92 -11.50 4.25
N GLU A 210 25.08 -11.70 5.55
CA GLU A 210 25.98 -12.73 6.09
C GLU A 210 25.38 -14.14 5.95
N SER A 211 24.03 -14.25 5.91
CA SER A 211 23.30 -15.49 5.71
C SER A 211 21.88 -15.22 5.21
N VAL A 212 21.20 -16.25 4.70
CA VAL A 212 19.79 -16.18 4.30
C VAL A 212 18.90 -15.81 5.48
N ASP A 213 19.18 -16.34 6.68
CA ASP A 213 18.41 -16.03 7.89
C ASP A 213 18.58 -14.54 8.31
N LYS A 214 19.84 -14.04 8.30
CA LYS A 214 20.10 -12.63 8.61
C LYS A 214 19.47 -11.70 7.58
N LEU A 215 19.49 -12.04 6.30
CA LEU A 215 18.78 -11.27 5.26
C LEU A 215 17.28 -11.20 5.54
N ARG A 216 16.66 -12.35 5.86
CA ARG A 216 15.23 -12.40 6.18
C ARG A 216 14.87 -11.54 7.39
N LYS A 217 15.69 -11.59 8.45
CA LYS A 217 15.52 -10.74 9.64
C LYS A 217 15.70 -9.27 9.34
N ALA A 218 16.68 -8.90 8.51
CA ALA A 218 16.91 -7.52 8.06
C ALA A 218 15.72 -6.98 7.25
N GLN A 219 15.24 -7.76 6.28
CA GLN A 219 14.05 -7.37 5.50
C GLN A 219 12.81 -7.23 6.38
N LEU A 220 12.61 -8.11 7.35
CA LEU A 220 11.49 -8.02 8.30
C LEU A 220 11.59 -6.75 9.13
N ARG A 221 12.80 -6.40 9.62
CA ARG A 221 13.03 -5.17 10.38
C ARG A 221 12.71 -3.92 9.57
N LEU A 222 13.20 -3.81 8.33
CA LEU A 222 12.97 -2.63 7.50
C LEU A 222 11.49 -2.47 7.13
N LYS A 223 10.80 -3.57 6.81
CA LYS A 223 9.34 -3.57 6.58
C LYS A 223 8.56 -3.15 7.83
N PHE A 224 9.00 -3.61 9.00
CA PHE A 224 8.39 -3.21 10.27
C PHE A 224 8.56 -1.70 10.51
N ASP A 225 9.76 -1.16 10.32
CA ASP A 225 10.02 0.27 10.51
C ASP A 225 9.13 1.12 9.61
N GLU A 226 9.08 0.79 8.32
CA GLU A 226 8.22 1.52 7.36
C GLU A 226 6.77 1.55 7.82
N LEU A 227 6.19 0.39 8.13
CA LEU A 227 4.79 0.30 8.58
C LEU A 227 4.58 0.95 9.95
N PHE A 228 5.52 0.80 10.87
CA PHE A 228 5.46 1.38 12.21
C PHE A 228 5.44 2.90 12.19
N PHE A 229 6.34 3.53 11.43
CA PHE A 229 6.38 4.99 11.34
C PHE A 229 5.20 5.58 10.58
N ILE A 230 4.70 4.90 9.54
CA ILE A 230 3.45 5.28 8.89
C ILE A 230 2.31 5.25 9.91
N GLN A 231 2.16 4.15 10.65
CA GLN A 231 1.10 3.98 11.65
C GLN A 231 1.22 4.99 12.79
N LEU A 232 2.44 5.25 13.27
CA LEU A 232 2.70 6.23 14.32
C LEU A 232 2.31 7.65 13.87
N ASN A 233 2.64 8.02 12.65
CA ASN A 233 2.27 9.33 12.09
C ASN A 233 0.74 9.49 11.94
N ILE A 234 0.06 8.44 11.50
CA ILE A 234 -1.40 8.38 11.41
C ILE A 234 -2.03 8.58 12.79
N LEU A 235 -1.59 7.81 13.80
CA LEU A 235 -2.09 7.92 15.17
C LEU A 235 -1.82 9.30 15.78
N ARG A 236 -0.64 9.86 15.53
CA ARG A 236 -0.30 11.22 15.97
C ARG A 236 -1.25 12.25 15.37
N THR A 237 -1.49 12.18 14.07
CA THR A 237 -2.38 13.10 13.35
C THR A 237 -3.82 12.98 13.85
N SER A 238 -4.32 11.74 14.03
CA SER A 238 -5.64 11.46 14.60
C SER A 238 -5.79 12.03 16.01
N ASN A 239 -4.81 11.79 16.89
CA ASN A 239 -4.85 12.32 18.25
C ASN A 239 -4.79 13.85 18.29
N LEU A 240 -3.94 14.49 17.50
CA LEU A 240 -3.87 15.95 17.39
C LEU A 240 -5.20 16.53 16.91
N ARG A 241 -5.86 15.88 15.96
CA ARG A 241 -7.18 16.28 15.48
C ARG A 241 -8.23 16.17 16.60
N LYS A 242 -8.30 15.03 17.31
CA LYS A 242 -9.22 14.83 18.44
C LYS A 242 -9.05 15.88 19.56
N LEU A 243 -7.83 16.39 19.73
CA LEU A 243 -7.55 17.45 20.71
C LEU A 243 -7.95 18.85 20.23
N LYS A 244 -7.86 19.10 18.92
CA LYS A 244 -8.10 20.44 18.34
C LYS A 244 -9.56 20.67 17.97
N LEU A 245 -10.29 19.65 17.50
CA LEU A 245 -11.64 19.79 16.99
C LEU A 245 -12.66 19.47 18.10
N ARG A 246 -13.31 20.53 18.60
CA ARG A 246 -14.48 20.38 19.45
C ARG A 246 -15.67 19.96 18.59
N GLY A 247 -16.43 18.97 19.03
CA GLY A 247 -17.68 18.52 18.42
C GLY A 247 -18.90 19.13 19.12
N ILE A 248 -20.01 19.10 18.45
CA ILE A 248 -21.31 19.39 19.04
C ILE A 248 -21.60 18.27 20.05
N VAL A 249 -22.05 18.59 21.25
CA VAL A 249 -22.41 17.57 22.26
C VAL A 249 -23.87 17.18 22.07
N PHE A 250 -24.14 15.88 21.95
CA PHE A 250 -25.49 15.33 21.96
C PHE A 250 -25.74 14.66 23.32
N PRO A 251 -26.22 15.41 24.31
CA PRO A 251 -26.35 14.90 25.68
C PRO A 251 -27.53 13.93 25.85
N SER A 252 -28.58 14.09 25.05
CA SER A 252 -29.85 13.37 25.27
C SER A 252 -30.15 12.34 24.18
N VAL A 253 -30.87 11.30 24.56
CA VAL A 253 -31.64 10.42 23.68
C VAL A 253 -33.11 10.79 23.92
N GLY A 254 -33.68 11.51 22.98
CA GLY A 254 -35.01 12.09 23.13
C GLY A 254 -36.12 11.22 22.58
N ASP A 255 -37.26 11.87 22.33
CA ASP A 255 -38.48 11.18 21.96
C ASP A 255 -38.45 10.60 20.53
N TYR A 256 -37.82 11.26 19.60
CA TYR A 256 -37.74 10.75 18.20
C TYR A 256 -37.01 9.40 18.15
N PHE A 257 -35.86 9.31 18.81
CA PHE A 257 -35.11 8.06 18.86
C PHE A 257 -35.88 6.96 19.63
N ASN A 258 -36.42 7.29 20.81
CA ASN A 258 -37.09 6.32 21.67
C ASN A 258 -38.37 5.81 21.04
N THR A 259 -39.19 6.67 20.47
CA THR A 259 -40.46 6.30 19.82
C THR A 259 -40.17 5.44 18.58
N PHE A 260 -39.20 5.86 17.74
CA PHE A 260 -38.80 5.06 16.61
C PHE A 260 -38.34 3.66 17.02
N TYR A 261 -37.47 3.59 18.03
CA TYR A 261 -36.90 2.32 18.49
C TYR A 261 -37.93 1.38 19.08
N LYS A 262 -38.96 1.90 19.81
CA LYS A 262 -39.96 1.10 20.49
C LYS A 262 -41.17 0.76 19.64
N GLU A 263 -41.59 1.68 18.76
CA GLU A 263 -42.91 1.59 18.10
C GLU A 263 -42.82 1.38 16.58
N TYR A 264 -41.79 1.96 15.93
CA TYR A 264 -41.72 1.94 14.48
C TYR A 264 -40.65 1.00 13.90
N LEU A 265 -39.80 0.43 14.76
CA LEU A 265 -38.80 -0.53 14.31
C LEU A 265 -39.46 -1.90 14.07
N PRO A 266 -39.53 -2.39 12.81
CA PRO A 266 -40.29 -3.61 12.48
C PRO A 266 -39.62 -4.91 12.89
N PHE A 267 -38.39 -4.85 13.45
CA PHE A 267 -37.61 -6.01 13.89
C PHE A 267 -36.60 -5.61 14.98
N GLU A 268 -36.14 -6.57 15.75
CA GLU A 268 -35.09 -6.31 16.75
C GLU A 268 -33.72 -6.06 16.08
N LEU A 269 -32.98 -5.11 16.61
CA LEU A 269 -31.58 -4.90 16.22
C LEU A 269 -30.71 -6.08 16.66
N THR A 270 -29.75 -6.44 15.83
CA THR A 270 -28.70 -7.40 16.19
C THR A 270 -27.81 -6.83 17.30
N ASN A 271 -27.07 -7.70 18.00
CA ASN A 271 -26.14 -7.23 19.03
C ASN A 271 -25.05 -6.33 18.46
N ALA A 272 -24.58 -6.64 17.26
CA ALA A 272 -23.61 -5.81 16.54
C ALA A 272 -24.16 -4.40 16.24
N GLN A 273 -25.40 -4.30 15.74
CA GLN A 273 -26.04 -3.00 15.52
C GLN A 273 -26.23 -2.23 16.82
N LYS A 274 -26.72 -2.88 17.89
CA LYS A 274 -26.85 -2.26 19.23
C LYS A 274 -25.51 -1.76 19.77
N ARG A 275 -24.43 -2.53 19.59
CA ARG A 275 -23.06 -2.13 19.97
C ARG A 275 -22.62 -0.88 19.21
N VAL A 276 -22.77 -0.88 17.88
CA VAL A 276 -22.36 0.24 17.04
C VAL A 276 -23.13 1.52 17.35
N VAL A 277 -24.44 1.44 17.58
CA VAL A 277 -25.25 2.63 17.97
C VAL A 277 -24.77 3.18 19.31
N ARG A 278 -24.39 2.33 20.28
CA ARG A 278 -23.80 2.79 21.56
C ARG A 278 -22.45 3.48 21.36
N GLU A 279 -21.59 2.95 20.49
CA GLU A 279 -20.30 3.56 20.15
C GLU A 279 -20.49 4.95 19.52
N ILE A 280 -21.39 5.08 18.54
CA ILE A 280 -21.73 6.34 17.89
C ILE A 280 -22.27 7.36 18.92
N ARG A 281 -23.20 6.93 19.78
CA ARG A 281 -23.75 7.78 20.83
C ARG A 281 -22.68 8.25 21.81
N ALA A 282 -21.78 7.36 22.24
CA ALA A 282 -20.69 7.72 23.14
C ALA A 282 -19.76 8.78 22.53
N ASP A 283 -19.44 8.65 21.24
CA ASP A 283 -18.64 9.65 20.53
C ASP A 283 -19.36 11.01 20.44
N MET A 284 -20.62 11.02 20.04
CA MET A 284 -21.42 12.26 19.90
C MET A 284 -21.62 12.96 21.25
N GLY A 285 -21.63 12.22 22.36
CA GLY A 285 -21.72 12.77 23.72
C GLY A 285 -20.38 13.26 24.29
N SER A 286 -19.24 12.95 23.64
CA SER A 286 -17.90 13.17 24.21
C SER A 286 -17.38 14.62 24.18
N GLY A 287 -18.05 15.51 23.48
CA GLY A 287 -17.58 16.88 23.21
C GLY A 287 -16.46 16.98 22.18
N ARG A 288 -16.09 15.87 21.55
CA ARG A 288 -15.13 15.79 20.43
C ARG A 288 -15.86 15.49 19.15
N GLN A 289 -15.33 15.96 18.01
CA GLN A 289 -15.89 15.59 16.73
C GLN A 289 -15.78 14.08 16.51
N MET A 290 -16.92 13.40 16.35
CA MET A 290 -16.94 12.03 15.85
C MET A 290 -16.50 11.99 14.38
N ASN A 291 -15.59 11.10 14.06
CA ASN A 291 -15.22 10.77 12.68
C ASN A 291 -15.08 9.24 12.60
N ARG A 292 -16.15 8.57 12.21
CA ARG A 292 -16.26 7.11 12.36
C ARG A 292 -16.61 6.43 11.04
N LEU A 293 -15.94 5.30 10.77
CA LEU A 293 -16.24 4.40 9.66
C LEU A 293 -17.15 3.27 10.16
N LEU A 294 -18.35 3.18 9.62
CA LEU A 294 -19.28 2.08 9.79
C LEU A 294 -19.09 1.08 8.65
N GLN A 295 -18.58 -0.06 8.99
CA GLN A 295 -18.34 -1.16 8.04
C GLN A 295 -19.34 -2.29 8.29
N GLY A 296 -19.86 -2.88 7.22
CA GLY A 296 -20.74 -4.04 7.29
C GLY A 296 -21.10 -4.51 5.90
N ASP A 297 -21.42 -5.77 5.74
CA ASP A 297 -21.80 -6.36 4.47
C ASP A 297 -23.08 -5.70 3.88
N VAL A 298 -23.36 -5.93 2.60
CA VAL A 298 -24.59 -5.48 1.96
C VAL A 298 -25.78 -6.11 2.70
N GLY A 299 -26.73 -5.25 3.14
CA GLY A 299 -27.90 -5.70 3.91
C GLY A 299 -27.63 -6.01 5.39
N SER A 300 -26.49 -5.63 5.97
CA SER A 300 -26.23 -5.73 7.41
C SER A 300 -26.99 -4.68 8.24
N GLY A 301 -27.75 -3.77 7.61
CA GLY A 301 -28.55 -2.74 8.26
C GLY A 301 -27.79 -1.45 8.55
N LYS A 302 -26.72 -1.12 7.82
CA LYS A 302 -25.98 0.17 7.94
C LYS A 302 -26.92 1.37 7.85
N THR A 303 -27.84 1.37 6.88
CA THR A 303 -28.81 2.46 6.69
C THR A 303 -29.70 2.67 7.93
N LEU A 304 -30.04 1.60 8.62
CA LEU A 304 -30.83 1.70 9.86
C LEU A 304 -30.00 2.32 11.01
N VAL A 305 -28.75 1.92 11.16
CA VAL A 305 -27.81 2.53 12.13
C VAL A 305 -27.60 4.02 11.80
N ALA A 306 -27.50 4.35 10.53
CA ALA A 306 -27.44 5.73 10.06
C ALA A 306 -28.68 6.52 10.44
N LEU A 307 -29.88 5.97 10.20
CA LEU A 307 -31.15 6.61 10.56
C LEU A 307 -31.24 6.83 12.08
N LEU A 308 -30.92 5.83 12.89
CA LEU A 308 -30.89 5.98 14.36
C LEU A 308 -29.91 7.10 14.80
N SER A 309 -28.78 7.22 14.12
CA SER A 309 -27.81 8.31 14.37
C SER A 309 -28.36 9.69 13.94
N MET A 310 -29.12 9.75 12.85
CA MET A 310 -29.81 10.98 12.41
C MET A 310 -30.89 11.39 13.42
N LEU A 311 -31.64 10.44 13.96
CA LEU A 311 -32.66 10.73 15.00
C LEU A 311 -32.02 11.27 16.29
N LEU A 312 -30.85 10.77 16.68
CA LEU A 312 -30.08 11.37 17.78
C LEU A 312 -29.72 12.83 17.52
N ALA A 313 -29.39 13.18 16.27
CA ALA A 313 -29.13 14.58 15.92
C ALA A 313 -30.38 15.46 16.02
N VAL A 314 -31.52 14.96 15.54
CA VAL A 314 -32.81 15.66 15.62
C VAL A 314 -33.25 15.85 17.09
N ASP A 315 -33.11 14.83 17.93
CA ASP A 315 -33.37 14.91 19.38
C ASP A 315 -32.54 16.00 20.08
N ASN A 316 -31.38 16.34 19.52
CA ASN A 316 -30.49 17.38 20.03
C ASN A 316 -30.59 18.69 19.22
N HIS A 317 -31.73 18.93 18.59
CA HIS A 317 -32.05 20.15 17.82
C HIS A 317 -31.06 20.44 16.68
N CYS A 318 -30.44 19.41 16.14
CA CYS A 318 -29.53 19.50 15.01
C CYS A 318 -30.13 18.92 13.75
N GLN A 319 -29.71 19.46 12.60
CA GLN A 319 -30.00 18.86 11.32
C GLN A 319 -28.99 17.71 11.05
N ALA A 320 -29.42 16.73 10.26
CA ALA A 320 -28.52 15.71 9.73
C ALA A 320 -28.64 15.57 8.22
N CYS A 321 -27.53 15.26 7.55
CA CYS A 321 -27.54 14.97 6.13
C CYS A 321 -26.94 13.60 5.83
N MET A 322 -27.44 12.96 4.77
CA MET A 322 -26.91 11.73 4.22
C MET A 322 -26.56 11.93 2.75
N MET A 323 -25.29 11.75 2.42
CA MET A 323 -24.74 11.88 1.08
C MET A 323 -24.50 10.53 0.46
N ALA A 324 -25.09 10.29 -0.71
CA ALA A 324 -24.88 9.09 -1.52
C ALA A 324 -24.11 9.42 -2.81
N PRO A 325 -23.34 8.47 -3.36
CA PRO A 325 -22.50 8.71 -4.55
C PRO A 325 -23.28 8.89 -5.85
N THR A 326 -24.51 8.39 -5.92
CA THR A 326 -25.37 8.47 -7.11
C THR A 326 -26.78 8.91 -6.76
N GLU A 327 -27.50 9.48 -7.71
CA GLU A 327 -28.91 9.88 -7.53
C GLU A 327 -29.82 8.68 -7.26
N ILE A 328 -29.53 7.55 -7.86
CA ILE A 328 -30.28 6.31 -7.64
C ILE A 328 -30.19 5.90 -6.18
N LEU A 329 -28.98 5.86 -5.62
CA LEU A 329 -28.78 5.52 -4.21
C LEU A 329 -29.37 6.55 -3.25
N ALA A 330 -29.25 7.85 -3.58
CA ALA A 330 -29.88 8.92 -2.80
C ALA A 330 -31.40 8.75 -2.77
N THR A 331 -32.02 8.45 -3.91
CA THR A 331 -33.47 8.21 -4.01
C THR A 331 -33.90 6.94 -3.25
N GLN A 332 -33.09 5.88 -3.29
CA GLN A 332 -33.35 4.67 -2.50
C GLN A 332 -33.28 4.92 -1.01
N HIS A 333 -32.23 5.63 -0.55
CA HIS A 333 -32.11 6.01 0.86
C HIS A 333 -33.28 6.91 1.29
N TYR A 334 -33.65 7.87 0.47
CA TYR A 334 -34.78 8.75 0.74
C TYR A 334 -36.09 7.96 0.88
N ALA A 335 -36.39 7.06 -0.05
CA ALA A 335 -37.59 6.22 -0.01
C ALA A 335 -37.59 5.32 1.25
N THR A 336 -36.44 4.73 1.58
CA THR A 336 -36.29 3.89 2.75
C THR A 336 -36.52 4.69 4.06
N VAL A 337 -35.90 5.86 4.19
CA VAL A 337 -36.04 6.71 5.36
C VAL A 337 -37.46 7.23 5.50
N MET A 338 -38.07 7.68 4.41
CA MET A 338 -39.49 8.10 4.40
C MET A 338 -40.44 6.96 4.80
N GLY A 339 -40.16 5.71 4.35
CA GLY A 339 -40.93 4.54 4.74
C GLY A 339 -40.89 4.26 6.25
N PHE A 340 -39.73 4.46 6.86
CA PHE A 340 -39.57 4.31 8.32
C PHE A 340 -40.16 5.46 9.13
N LEU A 341 -40.13 6.68 8.61
CA LEU A 341 -40.55 7.90 9.33
C LEU A 341 -41.94 8.38 8.98
N LYS A 342 -42.74 7.58 8.23
CA LYS A 342 -44.05 8.01 7.69
C LYS A 342 -45.04 8.53 8.73
N ASP A 343 -44.98 7.98 9.97
CA ASP A 343 -45.88 8.31 11.06
C ASP A 343 -45.21 9.20 12.14
N MET A 344 -44.04 9.80 11.81
CA MET A 344 -43.29 10.70 12.68
C MET A 344 -43.26 12.11 12.12
N ASP A 345 -43.35 13.13 13.00
CA ASP A 345 -43.28 14.55 12.58
C ASP A 345 -41.82 14.97 12.35
N ILE A 346 -41.21 14.41 11.30
CA ILE A 346 -39.85 14.72 10.85
C ILE A 346 -39.89 15.06 9.36
N LYS A 347 -39.44 16.26 9.00
CA LYS A 347 -39.37 16.69 7.59
C LYS A 347 -38.06 16.22 6.95
N VAL A 348 -38.19 15.44 5.88
CA VAL A 348 -37.07 14.88 5.10
C VAL A 348 -37.11 15.47 3.69
N ALA A 349 -35.98 15.91 3.17
CA ALA A 349 -35.86 16.39 1.79
C ALA A 349 -34.85 15.56 0.99
N LEU A 350 -35.12 15.41 -0.31
CA LEU A 350 -34.19 14.86 -1.29
C LEU A 350 -33.62 16.01 -2.13
N LEU A 351 -32.28 16.14 -2.16
CA LEU A 351 -31.59 17.17 -2.94
C LEU A 351 -30.48 16.52 -3.80
N THR A 352 -30.71 16.47 -5.11
CA THR A 352 -29.78 15.90 -6.10
C THR A 352 -29.45 16.93 -7.19
N GLY A 353 -28.53 16.59 -8.10
CA GLY A 353 -28.22 17.42 -9.26
C GLY A 353 -29.42 17.64 -10.19
N SER A 354 -30.32 16.64 -10.30
CA SER A 354 -31.50 16.67 -11.14
C SER A 354 -32.72 17.36 -10.48
N THR A 355 -32.62 17.77 -9.20
CA THR A 355 -33.71 18.45 -8.49
C THR A 355 -34.12 19.74 -9.22
N LYS A 356 -35.38 19.82 -9.66
CA LYS A 356 -35.91 20.96 -10.44
C LYS A 356 -35.75 22.29 -9.69
N LYS A 357 -35.43 23.35 -10.40
CA LYS A 357 -35.21 24.70 -9.83
C LYS A 357 -36.37 25.16 -8.94
N LYS A 358 -37.64 24.87 -9.33
CA LYS A 358 -38.83 25.22 -8.54
C LYS A 358 -38.87 24.53 -7.18
N GLU A 359 -38.48 23.25 -7.13
CA GLU A 359 -38.40 22.46 -5.89
C GLU A 359 -37.22 22.91 -5.05
N ARG A 360 -36.05 23.12 -5.70
CA ARG A 360 -34.82 23.59 -5.05
C ARG A 360 -35.06 24.93 -4.35
N ASN A 361 -35.80 25.84 -4.98
CA ASN A 361 -36.14 27.16 -4.40
C ASN A 361 -37.05 27.06 -3.15
N LYS A 362 -37.72 25.92 -2.92
CA LYS A 362 -38.48 25.65 -1.70
C LYS A 362 -37.62 24.96 -0.65
N ILE A 363 -36.81 23.97 -1.07
CA ILE A 363 -35.98 23.15 -0.18
C ILE A 363 -34.88 23.97 0.48
N LEU A 364 -34.15 24.81 -0.27
CA LEU A 364 -33.01 25.57 0.25
C LEU A 364 -33.38 26.51 1.41
N PRO A 365 -34.42 27.34 1.32
CA PRO A 365 -34.83 28.17 2.45
C PRO A 365 -35.30 27.34 3.67
N ALA A 366 -35.99 26.23 3.42
CA ALA A 366 -36.45 25.33 4.51
C ALA A 366 -35.30 24.59 5.22
N ILE A 367 -34.21 24.30 4.50
CA ILE A 367 -32.95 23.82 5.14
C ILE A 367 -32.34 24.95 5.97
N ALA A 368 -32.24 26.15 5.41
CA ALA A 368 -31.61 27.29 6.07
C ALA A 368 -32.38 27.78 7.32
N SER A 369 -33.69 27.60 7.34
CA SER A 369 -34.52 27.90 8.54
C SER A 369 -34.53 26.82 9.58
N GLY A 370 -34.04 25.58 9.27
CA GLY A 370 -34.11 24.42 10.16
C GLY A 370 -35.47 23.69 10.10
N GLU A 371 -36.40 24.12 9.22
CA GLU A 371 -37.69 23.46 9.05
C GLU A 371 -37.56 22.02 8.55
N ILE A 372 -36.55 21.74 7.67
CA ILE A 372 -36.16 20.41 7.24
C ILE A 372 -35.05 19.91 8.14
N GLN A 373 -35.33 18.85 8.91
CA GLN A 373 -34.37 18.24 9.85
C GLN A 373 -33.43 17.27 9.18
N LEU A 374 -33.90 16.50 8.18
CA LEU A 374 -33.11 15.48 7.51
C LEU A 374 -32.99 15.79 6.01
N VAL A 375 -31.78 15.76 5.48
CA VAL A 375 -31.53 16.00 4.06
C VAL A 375 -30.76 14.83 3.48
N ILE A 376 -31.30 14.21 2.45
CA ILE A 376 -30.66 13.12 1.71
C ILE A 376 -30.33 13.61 0.31
N GLY A 377 -29.14 13.32 -0.20
CA GLY A 377 -28.79 13.80 -1.53
C GLY A 377 -27.46 13.29 -2.05
N THR A 378 -26.98 13.94 -3.09
CA THR A 378 -25.69 13.66 -3.71
C THR A 378 -24.68 14.76 -3.36
N HIS A 379 -23.64 14.92 -4.18
CA HIS A 379 -22.70 16.04 -4.10
C HIS A 379 -23.38 17.44 -4.10
N ALA A 380 -24.64 17.53 -4.51
CA ALA A 380 -25.41 18.78 -4.40
C ALA A 380 -25.47 19.32 -2.96
N LEU A 381 -25.35 18.45 -1.93
CA LEU A 381 -25.36 18.86 -0.51
C LEU A 381 -24.13 19.68 -0.11
N ILE A 382 -23.03 19.56 -0.83
CA ILE A 382 -21.77 20.30 -0.53
C ILE A 382 -21.64 21.60 -1.31
N GLU A 383 -22.58 21.91 -2.21
CA GLU A 383 -22.60 23.18 -2.93
C GLU A 383 -22.74 24.37 -1.96
N GLU A 384 -22.10 25.49 -2.27
CA GLU A 384 -22.12 26.70 -1.42
C GLU A 384 -23.51 27.22 -1.18
N THR A 385 -24.42 27.03 -2.14
CA THR A 385 -25.82 27.45 -2.05
C THR A 385 -26.63 26.70 -0.99
N VAL A 386 -26.16 25.54 -0.53
CA VAL A 386 -26.83 24.76 0.52
C VAL A 386 -26.28 25.20 1.88
N VAL A 387 -27.10 25.97 2.61
CA VAL A 387 -26.77 26.44 3.96
C VAL A 387 -27.66 25.72 4.94
N PHE A 388 -27.08 25.09 5.95
CA PHE A 388 -27.80 24.47 7.05
C PHE A 388 -27.97 25.48 8.19
N SER A 389 -29.12 25.42 8.89
CA SER A 389 -29.32 26.19 10.12
C SER A 389 -28.35 25.74 11.21
N TYR A 390 -28.30 24.42 11.48
CA TYR A 390 -27.38 23.83 12.44
C TYR A 390 -27.12 22.35 12.14
N LEU A 391 -26.14 22.08 11.24
CA LEU A 391 -25.78 20.72 10.86
C LEU A 391 -24.98 20.04 11.96
N GLY A 392 -25.54 19.01 12.61
CA GLY A 392 -24.88 18.26 13.67
C GLY A 392 -24.24 16.95 13.23
N LEU A 393 -24.81 16.31 12.19
CA LEU A 393 -24.33 15.02 11.68
C LEU A 393 -24.32 15.00 10.16
N ALA A 394 -23.21 14.59 9.57
CA ALA A 394 -23.07 14.29 8.15
C ALA A 394 -22.76 12.80 7.97
N ILE A 395 -23.57 12.10 7.19
CA ILE A 395 -23.38 10.70 6.82
C ILE A 395 -22.94 10.61 5.37
N ILE A 396 -21.91 9.81 5.09
CA ILE A 396 -21.34 9.61 3.76
C ILE A 396 -21.40 8.13 3.41
N ASP A 397 -22.17 7.76 2.41
CA ASP A 397 -22.26 6.39 1.94
C ASP A 397 -21.24 6.13 0.83
N GLU A 398 -20.61 4.93 0.85
CA GLU A 398 -19.61 4.48 -0.14
C GLU A 398 -18.45 5.49 -0.37
N GLN A 399 -17.74 5.81 0.68
CA GLN A 399 -16.69 6.85 0.75
C GLN A 399 -15.65 6.78 -0.37
N HIS A 400 -15.31 5.60 -0.88
CA HIS A 400 -14.26 5.43 -1.90
C HIS A 400 -14.54 6.18 -3.21
N ARG A 401 -15.78 6.65 -3.40
CA ARG A 401 -16.20 7.48 -4.55
C ARG A 401 -16.11 8.98 -4.30
N PHE A 402 -15.72 9.42 -3.08
CA PHE A 402 -15.61 10.83 -2.71
C PHE A 402 -14.17 11.22 -2.39
N GLY A 403 -13.67 12.32 -2.97
CA GLY A 403 -12.35 12.87 -2.69
C GLY A 403 -12.23 13.48 -1.28
N VAL A 404 -10.99 13.59 -0.78
CA VAL A 404 -10.69 14.22 0.53
C VAL A 404 -11.18 15.67 0.56
N GLU A 405 -11.07 16.40 -0.54
CA GLU A 405 -11.51 17.79 -0.68
C GLU A 405 -13.02 17.95 -0.54
N GLN A 406 -13.82 17.03 -1.08
CA GLN A 406 -15.27 17.07 -0.97
C GLN A 406 -15.75 16.89 0.47
N ARG A 407 -15.04 16.06 1.26
CA ARG A 407 -15.33 15.90 2.69
C ARG A 407 -15.00 17.15 3.49
N SER A 408 -13.91 17.83 3.17
CA SER A 408 -13.52 19.06 3.88
C SER A 408 -14.55 20.17 3.72
N ARG A 409 -15.27 20.22 2.61
CA ARG A 409 -16.35 21.19 2.38
C ARG A 409 -17.56 20.98 3.30
N LEU A 410 -17.86 19.74 3.72
CA LEU A 410 -18.90 19.50 4.74
C LEU A 410 -18.52 20.08 6.11
N TRP A 411 -17.24 20.10 6.44
CA TRP A 411 -16.75 20.62 7.72
C TRP A 411 -16.87 22.13 7.82
N THR A 412 -16.89 22.83 6.71
CA THR A 412 -16.99 24.31 6.65
C THR A 412 -18.45 24.81 6.61
N LYS A 413 -19.43 23.90 6.61
CA LYS A 413 -20.87 24.28 6.55
C LYS A 413 -21.39 24.89 7.84
N ASN A 414 -20.69 24.76 8.96
CA ASN A 414 -21.05 25.32 10.25
C ASN A 414 -19.84 25.93 10.95
N ALA A 415 -20.09 26.83 11.91
CA ALA A 415 -19.06 27.36 12.81
C ALA A 415 -18.44 26.28 13.71
N VAL A 416 -19.25 25.29 14.13
CA VAL A 416 -18.78 24.09 14.83
C VAL A 416 -18.83 22.91 13.86
N VAL A 417 -17.76 22.15 13.79
CA VAL A 417 -17.64 21.04 12.83
C VAL A 417 -18.64 19.93 13.16
N PRO A 418 -19.47 19.47 12.20
CA PRO A 418 -20.42 18.39 12.43
C PRO A 418 -19.73 17.05 12.70
N HIS A 419 -20.40 16.13 13.35
CA HIS A 419 -20.01 14.73 13.41
C HIS A 419 -20.06 14.11 12.02
N VAL A 420 -19.16 13.17 11.74
CA VAL A 420 -19.10 12.48 10.45
C VAL A 420 -19.16 10.96 10.66
N LEU A 421 -20.14 10.35 10.00
CA LEU A 421 -20.29 8.91 9.91
C LEU A 421 -20.09 8.48 8.45
N VAL A 422 -19.08 7.70 8.19
CA VAL A 422 -18.80 7.16 6.86
C VAL A 422 -19.27 5.72 6.81
N MET A 423 -19.96 5.31 5.76
CA MET A 423 -20.42 3.94 5.58
C MET A 423 -19.71 3.28 4.39
N THR A 424 -19.43 1.98 4.50
CA THR A 424 -18.94 1.17 3.39
C THR A 424 -19.48 -0.26 3.46
N ALA A 425 -19.79 -0.84 2.29
CA ALA A 425 -20.15 -2.24 2.17
C ALA A 425 -18.92 -3.14 1.93
N THR A 426 -17.77 -2.56 1.54
CA THR A 426 -16.56 -3.35 1.32
C THR A 426 -15.92 -3.74 2.66
N PRO A 427 -15.70 -5.04 2.92
CA PRO A 427 -14.98 -5.47 4.11
C PRO A 427 -13.51 -5.10 3.96
N ILE A 428 -13.08 -4.03 4.63
CA ILE A 428 -11.69 -3.61 4.70
C ILE A 428 -11.13 -4.14 6.01
N PRO A 429 -10.05 -4.93 6.02
CA PRO A 429 -9.43 -5.37 7.26
C PRO A 429 -9.15 -4.16 8.17
N ARG A 430 -9.45 -4.29 9.46
CA ARG A 430 -9.35 -3.18 10.42
C ARG A 430 -7.98 -2.49 10.38
N THR A 431 -6.92 -3.26 10.25
CA THR A 431 -5.54 -2.75 10.11
C THR A 431 -5.34 -1.92 8.85
N LEU A 432 -5.91 -2.35 7.72
CA LEU A 432 -5.85 -1.63 6.46
C LEU A 432 -6.75 -0.39 6.50
N ALA A 433 -7.93 -0.48 7.11
CA ALA A 433 -8.81 0.66 7.32
C ALA A 433 -8.12 1.75 8.16
N MET A 434 -7.41 1.37 9.21
CA MET A 434 -6.61 2.30 10.03
C MET A 434 -5.45 2.93 9.24
N THR A 435 -4.92 2.26 8.23
CA THR A 435 -3.84 2.79 7.39
C THR A 435 -4.37 3.71 6.29
N LEU A 436 -5.46 3.32 5.63
CA LEU A 436 -6.06 4.08 4.53
C LEU A 436 -6.88 5.29 5.01
N TYR A 437 -7.52 5.15 6.18
CA TYR A 437 -8.45 6.11 6.75
C TYR A 437 -8.06 6.50 8.18
N GLY A 438 -6.79 6.61 8.44
CA GLY A 438 -6.15 6.69 9.77
C GLY A 438 -6.67 7.74 10.74
N ASP A 439 -7.58 8.58 10.29
CA ASP A 439 -8.31 9.55 11.09
C ASP A 439 -9.73 9.09 11.48
N LEU A 440 -10.17 7.89 11.05
CA LEU A 440 -11.48 7.33 11.36
C LEU A 440 -11.42 6.29 12.47
N ASP A 441 -12.30 6.40 13.46
CA ASP A 441 -12.61 5.30 14.37
C ASP A 441 -13.47 4.26 13.62
N VAL A 442 -13.26 2.97 13.85
CA VAL A 442 -13.92 1.91 13.07
C VAL A 442 -14.91 1.13 13.89
N SER A 443 -16.16 1.05 13.41
CA SER A 443 -17.21 0.15 13.89
C SER A 443 -17.58 -0.87 12.81
N VAL A 444 -17.75 -2.12 13.22
CA VAL A 444 -18.07 -3.22 12.30
C VAL A 444 -19.39 -3.85 12.69
N ILE A 445 -20.31 -4.00 11.74
CA ILE A 445 -21.50 -4.84 11.88
C ILE A 445 -21.12 -6.23 11.31
N ASP A 446 -20.77 -7.13 12.19
CA ASP A 446 -20.29 -8.48 11.94
C ASP A 446 -21.39 -9.56 12.09
N GLU A 447 -22.64 -9.15 12.25
CA GLU A 447 -23.81 -10.00 12.32
C GLU A 447 -24.78 -9.70 11.17
N LEU A 448 -25.38 -10.76 10.60
CA LEU A 448 -26.47 -10.60 9.64
C LEU A 448 -27.81 -10.47 10.35
N PRO A 449 -28.74 -9.64 9.82
CA PRO A 449 -30.08 -9.54 10.38
C PRO A 449 -30.81 -10.90 10.39
N PRO A 450 -31.72 -11.11 11.36
CA PRO A 450 -32.52 -12.33 11.42
C PRO A 450 -33.25 -12.62 10.11
N GLY A 451 -33.28 -13.90 9.71
CA GLY A 451 -33.94 -14.35 8.48
C GLY A 451 -33.10 -14.31 7.22
N ARG A 452 -31.90 -13.73 7.22
CA ARG A 452 -31.00 -13.74 6.07
C ARG A 452 -30.20 -15.03 6.04
N LYS A 453 -30.34 -15.79 4.94
CA LYS A 453 -29.56 -17.01 4.70
C LYS A 453 -28.13 -16.67 4.28
N PRO A 454 -27.11 -17.42 4.75
CA PRO A 454 -25.73 -17.25 4.28
C PRO A 454 -25.63 -17.54 2.78
N ILE A 455 -24.84 -16.72 2.08
CA ILE A 455 -24.59 -16.89 0.65
C ILE A 455 -23.58 -18.03 0.47
N GLN A 456 -23.96 -19.05 -0.33
CA GLN A 456 -23.03 -20.10 -0.74
C GLN A 456 -22.28 -19.68 -2.00
N THR A 457 -20.96 -19.56 -1.91
CA THR A 457 -20.11 -19.33 -3.06
C THR A 457 -19.49 -20.64 -3.51
N VAL A 458 -19.79 -21.06 -4.75
CA VAL A 458 -19.31 -22.32 -5.32
C VAL A 458 -18.49 -22.04 -6.57
N HIS A 459 -17.23 -22.44 -6.57
CA HIS A 459 -16.38 -22.39 -7.75
C HIS A 459 -16.70 -23.54 -8.71
N ARG A 460 -16.84 -23.26 -10.01
CA ARG A 460 -17.00 -24.23 -11.09
C ARG A 460 -16.07 -23.89 -12.25
N TYR A 461 -15.46 -24.91 -12.85
CA TYR A 461 -14.68 -24.75 -14.07
C TYR A 461 -15.58 -24.58 -15.29
N ASP A 462 -15.08 -23.95 -16.35
CA ASP A 462 -15.83 -23.66 -17.59
C ASP A 462 -16.44 -24.91 -18.27
N ASN A 463 -15.82 -26.08 -18.12
CA ASN A 463 -16.32 -27.34 -18.63
C ASN A 463 -17.62 -27.84 -17.95
N LYS A 464 -18.04 -27.18 -16.84
CA LYS A 464 -19.27 -27.51 -16.10
C LYS A 464 -20.41 -26.49 -16.30
N LYS A 465 -20.35 -25.65 -17.32
CA LYS A 465 -21.40 -24.64 -17.62
C LYS A 465 -22.81 -25.26 -17.79
N ALA A 466 -22.91 -26.41 -18.42
CA ALA A 466 -24.22 -27.10 -18.58
C ALA A 466 -24.87 -27.42 -17.22
N GLN A 467 -24.07 -27.94 -16.27
CA GLN A 467 -24.55 -28.23 -14.91
C GLN A 467 -24.97 -26.97 -14.15
N LEU A 468 -24.29 -25.82 -14.39
CA LEU A 468 -24.68 -24.54 -13.83
C LEU A 468 -26.03 -24.06 -14.36
N TYR A 469 -26.28 -24.21 -15.68
CA TYR A 469 -27.56 -23.83 -16.27
C TYR A 469 -28.72 -24.74 -15.79
N ASP A 470 -28.46 -26.02 -15.59
CA ASP A 470 -29.46 -26.94 -15.03
C ASP A 470 -29.76 -26.61 -13.56
N PHE A 471 -28.77 -26.23 -12.79
CA PHE A 471 -28.96 -25.72 -11.42
C PHE A 471 -29.78 -24.43 -11.39
N LEU A 472 -29.44 -23.44 -12.23
CA LEU A 472 -30.18 -22.19 -12.32
C LEU A 472 -31.65 -22.40 -12.71
N ARG A 473 -31.95 -23.33 -13.66
CA ARG A 473 -33.32 -23.67 -14.04
C ARG A 473 -34.14 -24.30 -12.91
N LYS A 474 -33.47 -24.94 -11.93
CA LYS A 474 -34.18 -25.52 -10.76
C LYS A 474 -34.44 -24.51 -9.68
N GLU A 475 -33.63 -23.44 -9.61
CA GLU A 475 -33.77 -22.39 -8.59
C GLU A 475 -34.72 -21.28 -9.03
N ILE A 476 -34.99 -21.13 -10.35
CA ILE A 476 -35.95 -20.19 -10.92
C ILE A 476 -37.35 -20.88 -11.03
#